data_0b51b72451fbef3d0d42656348b3d4b1
#
_entry.id   0b51b72451fbef3d0d42656348b3d4b1
#
_cell.length_a   1.000
_cell.length_b   1.000
_cell.length_c   1.000
_cell.angle_alpha   90.00
_cell.angle_beta   90.00
_cell.angle_gamma   90.00
#
_symmetry.space_group_name_H-M   'P 1'
#
loop_
_entity.id
_entity.type
_entity.pdbx_description
1 polymer ?
#
loop_
_entity_poly.entity_id
_entity_poly.type
_entity_poly.pdbx_seq_one_letter_code
_entity_poly.pdbx_strand_id
1 'polypeptide(L)'
;MKKISLLLTLIIVIVFSACAQISKPVHLKSIFHIKSASWWDYLEIGPINDRLYVSHGNQVNILNKISGDSIGIIENTKGVHGIAFDVANNEGFTSNGSLNNVTVFDITSNKIITQIPTGQNPDAIFYEPFSKRIITCNGRSKSLSIIDAAQNKVVDSVFIGGKPETAVSDGKGKIFVNVEDKNEIVQIDAKTFKVLNHWSIKPGQSPTGLAIDTKTNRLFAGCEKLLLVIDAVNGKVIDKITIGDGCDGVAFDDATKNIYTSNGEGTLSVIHEENANKYVFVTNVVTKKSARTLILDKKSHLIYLPAAEFDASLKDSRGRAMIKPGSFQILVLGK
;
A
#
# COMPACT_ATOMS: atom_id res chain seq x y z
N MET A 1 16.44 48.37 67.21
CA MET A 1 15.33 48.31 66.22
C MET A 1 15.82 47.67 64.97
N LYS A 2 15.54 46.40 64.75
CA LYS A 2 15.93 45.65 63.52
C LYS A 2 14.83 45.76 62.49
N LYS A 3 15.15 46.33 61.33
CA LYS A 3 14.23 46.39 60.19
C LYS A 3 14.28 45.02 59.44
N ILE A 4 13.13 44.31 59.43
CA ILE A 4 12.98 43.11 58.60
C ILE A 4 12.50 43.56 57.22
N SER A 5 13.32 43.33 56.19
CA SER A 5 12.97 43.61 54.79
C SER A 5 12.32 42.33 54.22
N LEU A 6 11.04 42.43 53.89
CA LEU A 6 10.25 41.32 53.31
C LEU A 6 10.46 41.35 51.79
N LEU A 7 11.18 40.37 51.24
CA LEU A 7 11.41 40.21 49.80
C LEU A 7 10.23 39.43 49.22
N LEU A 8 9.35 40.10 48.48
CA LEU A 8 8.20 39.47 47.82
C LEU A 8 8.68 38.92 46.46
N THR A 9 8.85 37.61 46.34
CA THR A 9 9.23 36.95 45.10
C THR A 9 7.96 36.73 44.28
N LEU A 10 7.81 37.49 43.17
CA LEU A 10 6.71 37.35 42.23
C LEU A 10 7.01 36.16 41.30
N ILE A 11 6.30 35.04 41.47
CA ILE A 11 6.37 33.87 40.56
C ILE A 11 5.44 34.16 39.39
N ILE A 12 6.03 34.49 38.23
CA ILE A 12 5.28 34.58 36.96
C ILE A 12 5.12 33.15 36.41
N VAL A 13 3.91 32.63 36.56
CA VAL A 13 3.53 31.36 35.88
C VAL A 13 3.21 31.68 34.42
N ILE A 14 4.15 31.38 33.54
CA ILE A 14 3.92 31.45 32.08
C ILE A 14 3.12 30.21 31.68
N VAL A 15 1.82 30.37 31.50
CA VAL A 15 0.96 29.33 30.90
C VAL A 15 1.23 29.32 29.40
N PHE A 16 2.01 28.37 28.94
CA PHE A 16 2.09 28.07 27.50
C PHE A 16 0.76 27.44 27.07
N SER A 17 -0.13 28.23 26.54
CA SER A 17 -1.26 27.69 25.76
C SER A 17 -0.69 27.06 24.50
N ALA A 18 -0.50 25.76 24.49
CA ALA A 18 -0.27 25.01 23.27
C ALA A 18 -1.54 25.15 22.42
N CYS A 19 -1.55 26.08 21.46
CA CYS A 19 -2.55 26.08 20.41
C CYS A 19 -2.35 24.78 19.62
N ALA A 20 -3.17 23.78 19.92
CA ALA A 20 -3.29 22.60 19.07
C ALA A 20 -3.74 23.11 17.69
N GLN A 21 -2.81 23.13 16.76
CA GLN A 21 -3.09 23.49 15.37
C GLN A 21 -4.05 22.42 14.84
N ILE A 22 -5.34 22.75 14.72
CA ILE A 22 -6.35 21.83 14.16
C ILE A 22 -5.92 21.56 12.73
N SER A 23 -5.29 20.41 12.51
CA SER A 23 -4.91 19.99 11.15
C SER A 23 -6.19 19.82 10.33
N LYS A 24 -6.21 20.40 9.12
CA LYS A 24 -7.36 20.23 8.23
C LYS A 24 -7.66 18.76 8.04
N PRO A 25 -8.94 18.35 8.04
CA PRO A 25 -9.29 16.94 7.83
C PRO A 25 -8.94 16.52 6.40
N VAL A 26 -8.62 15.26 6.23
CA VAL A 26 -8.44 14.65 4.90
C VAL A 26 -9.78 14.75 4.15
N HIS A 27 -9.73 15.19 2.89
CA HIS A 27 -10.91 15.35 2.04
C HIS A 27 -10.56 15.13 0.57
N LEU A 28 -11.56 14.95 -0.28
CA LEU A 28 -11.38 14.82 -1.73
C LEU A 28 -10.89 16.15 -2.31
N LYS A 29 -9.74 16.12 -2.99
CA LYS A 29 -9.10 17.27 -3.66
C LYS A 29 -9.45 17.34 -5.14
N SER A 30 -9.32 16.22 -5.84
CA SER A 30 -9.55 16.13 -7.29
C SER A 30 -9.91 14.70 -7.70
N ILE A 31 -10.37 14.56 -8.93
CA ILE A 31 -10.69 13.29 -9.57
C ILE A 31 -10.04 13.28 -10.94
N PHE A 32 -9.26 12.24 -11.25
CA PHE A 32 -8.71 12.01 -12.58
C PHE A 32 -9.54 10.95 -13.29
N HIS A 33 -9.99 11.22 -14.50
CA HIS A 33 -10.81 10.30 -15.28
C HIS A 33 -9.96 9.54 -16.29
N ILE A 34 -10.10 8.21 -16.32
CA ILE A 34 -9.49 7.32 -17.30
C ILE A 34 -10.61 6.75 -18.17
N LYS A 35 -10.58 7.06 -19.47
CA LYS A 35 -11.70 6.74 -20.38
C LYS A 35 -11.88 5.25 -20.66
N SER A 36 -10.84 4.43 -20.54
CA SER A 36 -10.93 2.98 -20.78
C SER A 36 -11.63 2.28 -19.62
N ALA A 37 -12.38 1.22 -19.94
CA ALA A 37 -13.05 0.39 -18.94
C ALA A 37 -12.31 -0.95 -18.81
N SER A 38 -11.80 -1.23 -17.62
CA SER A 38 -11.21 -2.52 -17.27
C SER A 38 -11.14 -2.66 -15.75
N TRP A 39 -10.82 -3.86 -15.28
CA TRP A 39 -10.49 -4.10 -13.88
C TRP A 39 -9.15 -3.43 -13.54
N TRP A 40 -8.99 -3.06 -12.28
CA TRP A 40 -7.79 -2.41 -11.75
C TRP A 40 -7.39 -3.08 -10.43
N ASP A 41 -6.19 -2.74 -9.97
CA ASP A 41 -5.69 -3.16 -8.67
C ASP A 41 -4.79 -2.06 -8.06
N TYR A 42 -3.49 -2.29 -7.94
CA TYR A 42 -2.59 -1.35 -7.29
C TYR A 42 -2.22 -0.16 -8.17
N LEU A 43 -1.78 0.89 -7.48
CA LEU A 43 -1.13 2.04 -8.06
C LEU A 43 0.27 2.17 -7.48
N GLU A 44 1.16 2.90 -8.18
CA GLU A 44 2.49 3.22 -7.66
C GLU A 44 2.92 4.63 -8.07
N ILE A 45 3.58 5.34 -7.14
CA ILE A 45 4.17 6.65 -7.43
C ILE A 45 5.48 6.45 -8.18
N GLY A 46 5.55 7.01 -9.38
CA GLY A 46 6.77 6.94 -10.18
C GLY A 46 7.93 7.69 -9.54
N PRO A 47 9.15 7.17 -9.66
CA PRO A 47 10.32 7.80 -9.06
C PRO A 47 10.77 9.09 -9.75
N ILE A 48 10.28 9.36 -10.97
CA ILE A 48 10.65 10.52 -11.79
C ILE A 48 9.41 11.25 -12.34
N ASN A 49 9.56 12.55 -12.61
CA ASN A 49 8.63 13.36 -13.43
C ASN A 49 7.17 13.33 -12.98
N ASP A 50 6.90 13.32 -11.67
CA ASP A 50 5.54 13.35 -11.12
C ASP A 50 4.56 12.36 -11.75
N ARG A 51 5.00 11.12 -11.97
CA ARG A 51 4.19 10.06 -12.57
C ARG A 51 3.42 9.27 -11.53
N LEU A 52 2.20 8.91 -11.87
CA LEU A 52 1.38 7.91 -11.20
C LEU A 52 1.14 6.75 -12.16
N TYR A 53 1.52 5.56 -11.78
CA TYR A 53 1.30 4.33 -12.53
C TYR A 53 0.07 3.62 -11.97
N VAL A 54 -0.85 3.25 -12.85
CA VAL A 54 -2.15 2.66 -12.48
C VAL A 54 -2.34 1.35 -13.22
N SER A 55 -2.42 0.24 -12.50
CA SER A 55 -2.74 -1.05 -13.12
C SER A 55 -4.17 -1.03 -13.67
N HIS A 56 -4.37 -1.46 -14.92
CA HIS A 56 -5.65 -1.36 -15.58
C HIS A 56 -5.87 -2.48 -16.61
N GLY A 57 -6.26 -3.65 -16.12
CA GLY A 57 -6.58 -4.81 -16.95
C GLY A 57 -5.40 -5.41 -17.68
N ASN A 58 -5.15 -4.98 -18.91
CA ASN A 58 -4.08 -5.50 -19.76
C ASN A 58 -2.96 -4.49 -20.02
N GLN A 59 -2.98 -3.37 -19.32
CA GLN A 59 -2.03 -2.28 -19.45
C GLN A 59 -1.82 -1.56 -18.13
N VAL A 60 -0.74 -0.77 -18.04
CA VAL A 60 -0.55 0.22 -16.98
C VAL A 60 -0.73 1.60 -17.59
N ASN A 61 -1.67 2.38 -17.05
CA ASN A 61 -1.82 3.80 -17.40
C ASN A 61 -0.79 4.63 -16.63
N ILE A 62 -0.15 5.55 -17.29
CA ILE A 62 0.79 6.49 -16.69
C ILE A 62 0.18 7.89 -16.76
N LEU A 63 -0.05 8.49 -15.60
CA LEU A 63 -0.64 9.81 -15.45
C LEU A 63 0.37 10.78 -14.85
N ASN A 64 0.19 12.06 -15.12
CA ASN A 64 0.77 13.09 -14.27
C ASN A 64 0.01 13.09 -12.93
N LYS A 65 0.69 12.85 -11.81
CA LYS A 65 0.04 12.73 -10.49
C LYS A 65 -0.53 14.03 -9.95
N ILE A 66 -0.20 15.19 -10.56
CA ILE A 66 -0.69 16.51 -10.15
C ILE A 66 -1.93 16.90 -10.95
N SER A 67 -1.87 16.77 -12.28
CA SER A 67 -2.96 17.19 -13.18
C SER A 67 -3.92 16.07 -13.57
N GLY A 68 -3.49 14.81 -13.49
CA GLY A 68 -4.24 13.64 -13.97
C GLY A 68 -4.13 13.41 -15.48
N ASP A 69 -3.33 14.23 -16.19
CA ASP A 69 -3.15 14.07 -17.63
C ASP A 69 -2.45 12.77 -17.98
N SER A 70 -2.90 12.13 -19.07
CA SER A 70 -2.27 10.92 -19.56
C SER A 70 -0.89 11.22 -20.13
N ILE A 71 0.13 10.51 -19.67
CA ILE A 71 1.51 10.58 -20.17
C ILE A 71 1.76 9.44 -21.15
N GLY A 72 1.18 8.26 -20.91
CA GLY A 72 1.38 7.09 -21.74
C GLY A 72 0.80 5.82 -21.12
N ILE A 73 1.11 4.71 -21.75
CA ILE A 73 0.73 3.37 -21.28
C ILE A 73 1.89 2.40 -21.43
N ILE A 74 1.89 1.33 -20.59
CA ILE A 74 2.69 0.13 -20.78
C ILE A 74 1.72 -0.97 -21.18
N GLU A 75 1.84 -1.47 -22.39
CA GLU A 75 0.99 -2.52 -22.95
C GLU A 75 1.49 -3.93 -22.59
N ASN A 76 0.75 -4.95 -23.03
CA ASN A 76 1.14 -6.37 -22.89
C ASN A 76 1.37 -6.83 -21.45
N THR A 77 0.60 -6.26 -20.51
CA THR A 77 0.63 -6.60 -19.09
C THR A 77 -0.68 -7.27 -18.66
N LYS A 78 -1.11 -8.31 -19.38
CA LYS A 78 -2.42 -8.94 -19.19
C LYS A 78 -2.65 -9.43 -17.75
N GLY A 79 -3.70 -8.90 -17.12
CA GLY A 79 -4.01 -9.16 -15.72
C GLY A 79 -3.00 -8.52 -14.79
N VAL A 80 -2.57 -7.30 -15.10
CA VAL A 80 -1.63 -6.54 -14.27
C VAL A 80 -2.25 -6.23 -12.90
N HIS A 81 -1.45 -6.44 -11.86
CA HIS A 81 -1.79 -6.12 -10.47
C HIS A 81 -0.90 -4.99 -9.92
N GLY A 82 0.37 -5.25 -9.67
CA GLY A 82 1.28 -4.34 -9.01
C GLY A 82 2.36 -3.75 -9.92
N ILE A 83 2.98 -2.67 -9.45
CA ILE A 83 4.10 -1.99 -10.10
C ILE A 83 5.19 -1.77 -9.04
N ALA A 84 6.47 -1.94 -9.42
CA ALA A 84 7.61 -1.66 -8.57
C ALA A 84 8.74 -1.03 -9.39
N PHE A 85 9.71 -0.39 -8.71
CA PHE A 85 10.81 0.30 -9.38
C PHE A 85 12.16 -0.07 -8.76
N ASP A 86 13.13 -0.41 -9.61
CA ASP A 86 14.55 -0.38 -9.30
C ASP A 86 15.16 0.88 -9.94
N VAL A 87 15.18 1.95 -9.18
CA VAL A 87 15.64 3.26 -9.64
C VAL A 87 17.12 3.24 -10.03
N ALA A 88 17.93 2.42 -9.36
CA ALA A 88 19.37 2.33 -9.62
C ALA A 88 19.67 1.79 -11.02
N ASN A 89 18.82 0.89 -11.51
CA ASN A 89 18.94 0.31 -12.84
C ASN A 89 18.02 1.00 -13.90
N ASN A 90 17.27 2.05 -13.51
CA ASN A 90 16.27 2.72 -14.33
C ASN A 90 15.19 1.76 -14.87
N GLU A 91 14.82 0.75 -14.08
CA GLU A 91 13.88 -0.29 -14.45
C GLU A 91 12.63 -0.27 -13.59
N GLY A 92 11.47 -0.40 -14.26
CA GLY A 92 10.18 -0.64 -13.65
C GLY A 92 9.69 -2.06 -13.94
N PHE A 93 8.87 -2.58 -13.06
CA PHE A 93 8.40 -3.97 -13.07
C PHE A 93 6.89 -4.00 -12.86
N THR A 94 6.16 -4.83 -13.62
CA THR A 94 4.73 -5.07 -13.38
C THR A 94 4.48 -6.55 -13.16
N SER A 95 3.69 -6.90 -12.16
CA SER A 95 3.21 -8.27 -11.96
C SER A 95 1.98 -8.53 -12.84
N ASN A 96 2.02 -9.57 -13.67
CA ASN A 96 0.98 -9.89 -14.63
C ASN A 96 0.35 -11.24 -14.31
N GLY A 97 -0.68 -11.25 -13.47
CA GLY A 97 -1.27 -12.47 -12.92
C GLY A 97 -1.80 -13.44 -13.97
N SER A 98 -2.38 -12.94 -15.07
CA SER A 98 -2.88 -13.81 -16.14
C SER A 98 -1.79 -14.41 -17.01
N LEU A 99 -0.59 -13.82 -17.03
CA LEU A 99 0.55 -14.30 -17.82
C LEU A 99 1.56 -15.11 -16.98
N ASN A 100 1.44 -15.10 -15.64
CA ASN A 100 2.41 -15.70 -14.74
C ASN A 100 3.83 -15.16 -14.98
N ASN A 101 3.96 -13.86 -15.18
CA ASN A 101 5.24 -13.21 -15.43
C ASN A 101 5.29 -11.79 -14.85
N VAL A 102 6.48 -11.23 -14.89
CA VAL A 102 6.75 -9.80 -14.65
C VAL A 102 7.19 -9.18 -15.97
N THR A 103 6.61 -8.04 -16.35
CA THR A 103 7.13 -7.20 -17.44
C THR A 103 8.14 -6.21 -16.87
N VAL A 104 9.32 -6.15 -17.47
CA VAL A 104 10.38 -5.16 -17.17
C VAL A 104 10.31 -4.05 -18.21
N PHE A 105 10.33 -2.80 -17.76
CA PHE A 105 10.31 -1.65 -18.65
C PHE A 105 11.31 -0.56 -18.20
N ASP A 106 11.78 0.23 -19.14
CA ASP A 106 12.62 1.40 -18.87
C ASP A 106 11.79 2.54 -18.30
N ILE A 107 12.14 3.06 -17.13
CA ILE A 107 11.38 4.09 -16.42
C ILE A 107 11.32 5.40 -17.22
N THR A 108 12.36 5.74 -17.93
CA THR A 108 12.47 7.01 -18.67
C THR A 108 11.58 7.00 -19.91
N SER A 109 11.69 5.96 -20.72
CA SER A 109 11.02 5.83 -22.03
C SER A 109 9.69 5.08 -21.98
N ASN A 110 9.40 4.35 -20.88
CA ASN A 110 8.28 3.42 -20.71
C ASN A 110 8.27 2.25 -21.70
N LYS A 111 9.39 1.98 -22.38
CA LYS A 111 9.50 0.87 -23.32
C LYS A 111 9.76 -0.44 -22.58
N ILE A 112 9.09 -1.49 -23.02
CA ILE A 112 9.30 -2.84 -22.50
C ILE A 112 10.71 -3.31 -22.89
N ILE A 113 11.42 -3.85 -21.91
CA ILE A 113 12.75 -4.45 -22.06
C ILE A 113 12.60 -5.95 -22.25
N THR A 114 11.91 -6.62 -21.34
CA THR A 114 11.73 -8.08 -21.33
C THR A 114 10.55 -8.52 -20.47
N GLN A 115 10.28 -9.83 -20.47
CA GLN A 115 9.34 -10.45 -19.55
C GLN A 115 10.02 -11.63 -18.84
N ILE A 116 9.80 -11.74 -17.52
CA ILE A 116 10.42 -12.73 -16.64
C ILE A 116 9.33 -13.69 -16.15
N PRO A 117 9.36 -14.98 -16.47
CA PRO A 117 8.44 -15.97 -15.89
C PRO A 117 8.58 -16.03 -14.37
N THR A 118 7.45 -16.14 -13.66
CA THR A 118 7.36 -16.21 -12.19
C THR A 118 6.54 -17.42 -11.75
N GLY A 119 6.22 -17.50 -10.47
CA GLY A 119 5.17 -18.38 -9.97
C GLY A 119 3.78 -17.97 -10.52
N GLN A 120 2.77 -18.80 -10.28
CA GLN A 120 1.44 -18.59 -10.83
C GLN A 120 0.67 -17.48 -10.12
N ASN A 121 0.05 -16.61 -10.93
CA ASN A 121 -0.71 -15.45 -10.50
C ASN A 121 0.11 -14.52 -9.60
N PRO A 122 1.19 -13.90 -10.13
CA PRO A 122 1.89 -12.83 -9.42
C PRO A 122 0.94 -11.65 -9.23
N ASP A 123 0.83 -11.20 -7.97
CA ASP A 123 -0.07 -10.16 -7.48
C ASP A 123 0.75 -8.96 -7.00
N ALA A 124 0.85 -8.71 -5.70
CA ALA A 124 1.71 -7.66 -5.20
C ALA A 124 3.17 -7.86 -5.63
N ILE A 125 3.84 -6.75 -5.93
CA ILE A 125 5.26 -6.71 -6.32
C ILE A 125 5.91 -5.51 -5.64
N PHE A 126 7.13 -5.65 -5.17
CA PHE A 126 7.86 -4.55 -4.53
C PHE A 126 9.38 -4.70 -4.70
N TYR A 127 10.09 -3.58 -4.58
CA TYR A 127 11.54 -3.57 -4.45
C TYR A 127 11.94 -3.73 -2.99
N GLU A 128 12.77 -4.73 -2.70
CA GLU A 128 13.31 -4.99 -1.37
C GLU A 128 14.72 -4.37 -1.26
N PRO A 129 14.88 -3.29 -0.46
CA PRO A 129 16.10 -2.48 -0.52
C PRO A 129 17.34 -3.12 0.12
N PHE A 130 17.18 -4.04 1.08
CA PHE A 130 18.30 -4.70 1.75
C PHE A 130 18.98 -5.71 0.83
N SER A 131 18.20 -6.57 0.18
CA SER A 131 18.72 -7.56 -0.77
C SER A 131 18.88 -7.01 -2.20
N LYS A 132 18.30 -5.83 -2.49
CA LYS A 132 18.22 -5.22 -3.82
C LYS A 132 17.56 -6.16 -4.82
N ARG A 133 16.41 -6.71 -4.46
CA ARG A 133 15.63 -7.64 -5.28
C ARG A 133 14.23 -7.10 -5.53
N ILE A 134 13.69 -7.49 -6.67
CA ILE A 134 12.25 -7.37 -6.92
C ILE A 134 11.60 -8.66 -6.45
N ILE A 135 10.52 -8.55 -5.70
CA ILE A 135 9.83 -9.69 -5.10
C ILE A 135 8.36 -9.65 -5.51
N THR A 136 7.84 -10.77 -6.01
CA THR A 136 6.41 -10.94 -6.32
C THR A 136 5.74 -11.90 -5.37
N CYS A 137 4.51 -11.59 -5.00
CA CYS A 137 3.59 -12.46 -4.27
C CYS A 137 2.78 -13.30 -5.28
N ASN A 138 3.02 -14.60 -5.36
CA ASN A 138 2.38 -15.48 -6.35
C ASN A 138 1.19 -16.22 -5.71
N GLY A 139 -0.02 -15.67 -5.86
CA GLY A 139 -1.21 -16.11 -5.12
C GLY A 139 -1.57 -17.60 -5.34
N ARG A 140 -1.51 -18.11 -6.58
CA ARG A 140 -1.86 -19.52 -6.87
C ARG A 140 -0.77 -20.50 -6.51
N SER A 141 0.49 -20.17 -6.70
CA SER A 141 1.60 -21.06 -6.33
C SER A 141 2.00 -20.95 -4.86
N LYS A 142 1.34 -20.08 -4.07
CA LYS A 142 1.57 -19.89 -2.63
C LYS A 142 3.03 -19.63 -2.30
N SER A 143 3.68 -18.81 -3.12
CA SER A 143 5.12 -18.58 -3.08
C SER A 143 5.46 -17.12 -3.40
N LEU A 144 6.70 -16.75 -3.11
CA LEU A 144 7.31 -15.54 -3.64
C LEU A 144 8.27 -15.92 -4.77
N SER A 145 8.40 -15.06 -5.79
CA SER A 145 9.53 -15.11 -6.73
C SER A 145 10.50 -14.00 -6.40
N ILE A 146 11.77 -14.33 -6.28
CA ILE A 146 12.85 -13.39 -6.01
C ILE A 146 13.58 -13.12 -7.33
N ILE A 147 13.52 -11.89 -7.78
CA ILE A 147 14.03 -11.47 -9.10
C ILE A 147 15.29 -10.63 -8.91
N ASP A 148 16.35 -11.00 -9.63
CA ASP A 148 17.54 -10.18 -9.80
C ASP A 148 17.32 -9.27 -11.02
N ALA A 149 17.19 -7.96 -10.78
CA ALA A 149 16.95 -6.97 -11.82
C ALA A 149 18.12 -6.92 -12.82
N ALA A 150 19.35 -6.93 -12.35
CA ALA A 150 20.54 -6.86 -13.23
C ALA A 150 20.66 -8.07 -14.18
N GLN A 151 20.08 -9.21 -13.82
CA GLN A 151 20.10 -10.43 -14.63
C GLN A 151 18.77 -10.67 -15.35
N ASN A 152 17.73 -9.90 -15.05
CA ASN A 152 16.36 -10.05 -15.56
C ASN A 152 15.84 -11.49 -15.42
N LYS A 153 16.03 -12.10 -14.24
CA LYS A 153 15.59 -13.49 -14.00
C LYS A 153 15.20 -13.74 -12.54
N VAL A 154 14.33 -14.73 -12.34
CA VAL A 154 14.07 -15.30 -11.01
C VAL A 154 15.32 -16.05 -10.56
N VAL A 155 15.84 -15.70 -9.39
CA VAL A 155 17.03 -16.34 -8.79
C VAL A 155 16.67 -17.24 -7.62
N ASP A 156 15.47 -17.07 -7.04
CA ASP A 156 14.97 -17.94 -5.95
C ASP A 156 13.44 -17.93 -5.92
N SER A 157 12.86 -18.92 -5.25
CA SER A 157 11.42 -19.04 -5.02
C SER A 157 11.17 -19.56 -3.60
N VAL A 158 10.36 -18.80 -2.85
CA VAL A 158 10.07 -19.09 -1.44
C VAL A 158 8.63 -19.60 -1.30
N PHE A 159 8.43 -20.85 -0.98
CA PHE A 159 7.12 -21.38 -0.64
C PHE A 159 6.72 -20.92 0.76
N ILE A 160 5.54 -20.30 0.91
CA ILE A 160 5.05 -19.74 2.18
C ILE A 160 3.78 -20.40 2.71
N GLY A 161 3.31 -21.46 2.06
CA GLY A 161 2.23 -22.31 2.55
C GLY A 161 0.80 -21.81 2.39
N GLY A 162 0.58 -20.57 1.99
CA GLY A 162 -0.73 -19.97 1.77
C GLY A 162 -0.71 -18.88 0.70
N LYS A 163 -1.86 -18.25 0.42
CA LYS A 163 -2.01 -17.20 -0.59
C LYS A 163 -1.36 -15.89 -0.11
N PRO A 164 -0.18 -15.49 -0.67
CA PRO A 164 0.39 -14.20 -0.35
C PRO A 164 -0.44 -13.08 -0.98
N GLU A 165 -0.65 -12.03 -0.22
CA GLU A 165 -1.21 -10.76 -0.67
C GLU A 165 -0.12 -9.68 -0.63
N THR A 166 -0.28 -8.61 0.13
CA THR A 166 0.72 -7.56 0.24
C THR A 166 1.91 -7.98 1.10
N ALA A 167 3.10 -7.55 0.71
CA ALA A 167 4.33 -7.70 1.47
C ALA A 167 5.03 -6.35 1.68
N VAL A 168 5.74 -6.22 2.80
CA VAL A 168 6.56 -5.06 3.14
C VAL A 168 7.93 -5.48 3.66
N SER A 169 8.93 -4.61 3.51
CA SER A 169 10.27 -4.79 4.08
C SER A 169 10.54 -3.76 5.17
N ASP A 170 11.30 -4.13 6.19
CA ASP A 170 11.84 -3.18 7.16
C ASP A 170 13.08 -2.42 6.64
N GLY A 171 13.59 -2.82 5.46
CA GLY A 171 14.83 -2.30 4.89
C GLY A 171 16.10 -2.68 5.66
N LYS A 172 15.99 -3.55 6.67
CA LYS A 172 17.08 -3.96 7.57
C LYS A 172 17.29 -5.48 7.59
N GLY A 173 16.61 -6.20 6.70
CA GLY A 173 16.78 -7.64 6.51
C GLY A 173 15.58 -8.50 6.84
N LYS A 174 14.40 -7.92 7.05
CA LYS A 174 13.14 -8.66 7.26
C LYS A 174 12.08 -8.25 6.25
N ILE A 175 11.39 -9.25 5.73
CA ILE A 175 10.22 -9.12 4.88
C ILE A 175 9.02 -9.70 5.64
N PHE A 176 7.88 -9.04 5.53
CA PHE A 176 6.62 -9.47 6.14
C PHE A 176 5.57 -9.61 5.04
N VAL A 177 4.84 -10.70 5.03
CA VAL A 177 3.88 -11.06 3.99
C VAL A 177 2.55 -11.42 4.62
N ASN A 178 1.48 -10.73 4.23
CA ASN A 178 0.12 -11.16 4.56
C ASN A 178 -0.20 -12.47 3.82
N VAL A 179 -0.72 -13.47 4.53
CA VAL A 179 -1.18 -14.73 3.97
C VAL A 179 -2.69 -14.84 4.19
N GLU A 180 -3.45 -14.44 3.17
CA GLU A 180 -4.90 -14.21 3.24
C GLU A 180 -5.67 -15.43 3.70
N ASP A 181 -5.48 -16.58 3.03
CA ASP A 181 -6.21 -17.83 3.28
C ASP A 181 -5.82 -18.56 4.58
N LYS A 182 -4.82 -18.03 5.32
CA LYS A 182 -4.35 -18.58 6.59
C LYS A 182 -4.58 -17.66 7.78
N ASN A 183 -4.92 -16.39 7.55
CA ASN A 183 -5.00 -15.37 8.60
C ASN A 183 -3.67 -15.26 9.36
N GLU A 184 -2.58 -15.17 8.62
CA GLU A 184 -1.21 -15.13 9.13
C GLU A 184 -0.41 -14.01 8.50
N ILE A 185 0.65 -13.59 9.21
CA ILE A 185 1.80 -12.90 8.63
C ILE A 185 2.99 -13.84 8.65
N VAL A 186 3.64 -13.97 7.50
CA VAL A 186 4.90 -14.72 7.38
C VAL A 186 6.07 -13.75 7.43
N GLN A 187 7.04 -14.02 8.32
CA GLN A 187 8.30 -13.28 8.39
C GLN A 187 9.39 -14.05 7.63
N ILE A 188 10.12 -13.36 6.78
CA ILE A 188 11.18 -13.92 5.92
C ILE A 188 12.47 -13.15 6.15
N ASP A 189 13.60 -13.86 6.15
CA ASP A 189 14.92 -13.25 6.14
C ASP A 189 15.27 -12.76 4.73
N ALA A 190 15.49 -11.46 4.57
CA ALA A 190 15.72 -10.85 3.25
C ALA A 190 17.10 -11.16 2.64
N LYS A 191 18.04 -11.72 3.42
CA LYS A 191 19.36 -12.13 2.93
C LYS A 191 19.35 -13.54 2.38
N THR A 192 18.67 -14.44 3.08
CA THR A 192 18.68 -15.89 2.78
C THR A 192 17.38 -16.38 2.16
N PHE A 193 16.34 -15.53 2.13
CA PHE A 193 14.98 -15.82 1.70
C PHE A 193 14.33 -17.00 2.41
N LYS A 194 14.78 -17.33 3.63
CA LYS A 194 14.18 -18.38 4.45
C LYS A 194 13.03 -17.82 5.26
N VAL A 195 11.94 -18.60 5.32
CA VAL A 195 10.84 -18.34 6.25
C VAL A 195 11.36 -18.49 7.67
N LEU A 196 11.15 -17.47 8.49
CA LEU A 196 11.55 -17.44 9.90
C LEU A 196 10.39 -17.77 10.82
N ASN A 197 9.22 -17.18 10.55
CA ASN A 197 8.06 -17.32 11.41
C ASN A 197 6.75 -17.30 10.62
N HIS A 198 5.74 -17.97 11.15
CA HIS A 198 4.33 -17.83 10.81
C HIS A 198 3.61 -17.30 12.05
N TRP A 199 3.01 -16.11 11.94
CA TRP A 199 2.31 -15.46 13.05
C TRP A 199 0.81 -15.44 12.78
N SER A 200 0.04 -16.11 13.63
CA SER A 200 -1.41 -15.99 13.61
C SER A 200 -1.82 -14.57 14.01
N ILE A 201 -2.67 -13.95 13.22
CA ILE A 201 -3.14 -12.58 13.45
C ILE A 201 -4.56 -12.51 14.03
N LYS A 202 -5.02 -13.56 14.69
CA LYS A 202 -6.34 -13.53 15.33
C LYS A 202 -6.49 -12.33 16.26
N PRO A 203 -7.65 -11.61 16.23
CA PRO A 203 -8.92 -11.98 15.58
C PRO A 203 -9.06 -11.52 14.11
N GLY A 204 -8.01 -10.97 13.48
CA GLY A 204 -8.07 -10.55 12.08
C GLY A 204 -8.31 -11.72 11.14
N GLN A 205 -9.05 -11.46 10.05
CA GLN A 205 -9.35 -12.40 8.99
C GLN A 205 -9.05 -11.81 7.63
N SER A 206 -8.65 -12.65 6.68
CA SER A 206 -8.36 -12.26 5.30
C SER A 206 -7.46 -11.02 5.21
N PRO A 207 -6.23 -11.04 5.75
CA PRO A 207 -5.33 -9.90 5.68
C PRO A 207 -4.93 -9.63 4.22
N THR A 208 -5.13 -8.41 3.76
CA THR A 208 -4.84 -7.96 2.39
C THR A 208 -3.78 -6.85 2.39
N GLY A 209 -4.16 -5.60 2.69
CA GLY A 209 -3.21 -4.49 2.76
C GLY A 209 -2.25 -4.61 3.95
N LEU A 210 -1.00 -4.20 3.77
CA LEU A 210 0.04 -4.22 4.81
C LEU A 210 0.93 -2.99 4.70
N ALA A 211 1.20 -2.34 5.82
CA ALA A 211 2.18 -1.25 5.93
C ALA A 211 3.06 -1.44 7.17
N ILE A 212 4.18 -0.72 7.24
CA ILE A 212 5.12 -0.79 8.36
C ILE A 212 5.59 0.60 8.82
N ASP A 213 5.62 0.83 10.13
CA ASP A 213 6.48 1.85 10.73
C ASP A 213 7.80 1.21 11.18
N THR A 214 8.86 1.48 10.43
CA THR A 214 10.20 0.95 10.71
C THR A 214 10.89 1.63 11.89
N LYS A 215 10.34 2.74 12.42
CA LYS A 215 10.86 3.45 13.61
C LYS A 215 10.38 2.78 14.89
N THR A 216 9.10 2.38 14.91
CA THR A 216 8.49 1.74 16.07
C THR A 216 8.43 0.22 15.96
N ASN A 217 8.81 -0.36 14.80
CA ASN A 217 8.67 -1.77 14.44
C ASN A 217 7.21 -2.24 14.58
N ARG A 218 6.28 -1.51 13.95
CA ARG A 218 4.87 -1.86 13.91
C ARG A 218 4.40 -2.15 12.50
N LEU A 219 3.75 -3.28 12.34
CA LEU A 219 3.02 -3.64 11.13
C LEU A 219 1.56 -3.22 11.28
N PHE A 220 0.99 -2.75 10.19
CA PHE A 220 -0.42 -2.38 10.09
C PHE A 220 -1.06 -3.28 9.04
N ALA A 221 -1.81 -4.29 9.50
CA ALA A 221 -2.46 -5.26 8.63
C ALA A 221 -3.95 -4.95 8.50
N GLY A 222 -4.39 -4.62 7.29
CA GLY A 222 -5.81 -4.45 6.94
C GLY A 222 -6.45 -5.82 6.78
N CYS A 223 -7.49 -6.06 7.56
CA CYS A 223 -8.28 -7.28 7.58
C CYS A 223 -9.76 -6.95 7.33
N GLU A 224 -10.62 -7.97 7.34
CA GLU A 224 -12.07 -7.78 7.27
C GLU A 224 -12.55 -6.90 8.44
N LYS A 225 -12.96 -5.64 8.16
CA LYS A 225 -13.46 -4.65 9.13
C LYS A 225 -12.52 -4.31 10.30
N LEU A 226 -11.26 -4.74 10.23
CA LEU A 226 -10.26 -4.49 11.28
C LEU A 226 -8.92 -4.06 10.68
N LEU A 227 -8.32 -3.05 11.29
CA LEU A 227 -6.88 -2.81 11.20
C LEU A 227 -6.23 -3.42 12.44
N LEU A 228 -5.25 -4.30 12.23
CA LEU A 228 -4.42 -4.82 13.32
C LEU A 228 -3.09 -4.09 13.37
N VAL A 229 -2.66 -3.76 14.58
CA VAL A 229 -1.31 -3.30 14.87
C VAL A 229 -0.53 -4.46 15.46
N ILE A 230 0.60 -4.81 14.84
CA ILE A 230 1.35 -6.01 15.18
C ILE A 230 2.81 -5.64 15.43
N ASP A 231 3.40 -6.20 16.46
CA ASP A 231 4.83 -6.05 16.74
C ASP A 231 5.64 -6.86 15.71
N ALA A 232 6.44 -6.16 14.89
CA ALA A 232 7.25 -6.76 13.83
C ALA A 232 8.43 -7.60 14.34
N VAL A 233 8.72 -7.59 15.66
CA VAL A 233 9.80 -8.37 16.26
C VAL A 233 9.31 -9.78 16.64
N ASN A 234 8.09 -9.88 17.18
CA ASN A 234 7.59 -11.12 17.77
C ASN A 234 6.20 -11.57 17.30
N GLY A 235 5.55 -10.80 16.41
CA GLY A 235 4.24 -11.14 15.85
C GLY A 235 3.04 -10.90 16.78
N LYS A 236 3.25 -10.27 17.96
CA LYS A 236 2.16 -10.02 18.90
C LYS A 236 1.23 -8.93 18.37
N VAL A 237 -0.09 -9.19 18.38
CA VAL A 237 -1.10 -8.18 18.14
C VAL A 237 -1.13 -7.20 19.33
N ILE A 238 -0.83 -5.94 19.05
CA ILE A 238 -0.75 -4.86 20.06
C ILE A 238 -2.10 -4.16 20.20
N ASP A 239 -2.75 -3.88 19.05
CA ASP A 239 -4.03 -3.18 19.03
C ASP A 239 -4.90 -3.64 17.86
N LYS A 240 -6.20 -3.35 17.93
CA LYS A 240 -7.18 -3.64 16.88
C LYS A 240 -8.17 -2.49 16.76
N ILE A 241 -8.29 -1.93 15.60
CA ILE A 241 -9.13 -0.77 15.32
C ILE A 241 -10.21 -1.16 14.28
N THR A 242 -11.46 -0.86 14.58
CA THR A 242 -12.54 -1.05 13.60
C THR A 242 -12.38 -0.07 12.45
N ILE A 243 -12.44 -0.59 11.22
CA ILE A 243 -12.38 0.17 9.96
C ILE A 243 -13.59 -0.18 9.08
N GLY A 244 -13.69 0.43 7.90
CA GLY A 244 -14.73 0.08 6.93
C GLY A 244 -14.55 -1.33 6.35
N ASP A 245 -15.57 -1.79 5.60
CA ASP A 245 -15.61 -3.11 5.01
C ASP A 245 -14.85 -3.19 3.67
N GLY A 246 -14.28 -4.37 3.36
CA GLY A 246 -13.56 -4.61 2.10
C GLY A 246 -12.24 -3.84 2.01
N CYS A 247 -11.48 -3.77 3.10
CA CYS A 247 -10.15 -3.20 3.12
C CYS A 247 -9.19 -4.02 2.24
N ASP A 248 -8.51 -3.36 1.30
CA ASP A 248 -7.54 -3.99 0.40
C ASP A 248 -6.23 -3.18 0.28
N GLY A 249 -6.21 -1.98 0.83
CA GLY A 249 -5.03 -1.14 0.87
C GLY A 249 -4.80 -0.51 2.24
N VAL A 250 -3.54 -0.52 2.69
CA VAL A 250 -3.07 0.14 3.91
C VAL A 250 -1.82 0.95 3.60
N ALA A 251 -1.78 2.19 4.04
CA ALA A 251 -0.59 3.03 3.98
C ALA A 251 -0.30 3.71 5.31
N PHE A 252 0.98 3.92 5.59
CA PHE A 252 1.45 4.66 6.76
C PHE A 252 2.25 5.89 6.33
N ASP A 253 1.82 7.05 6.80
CA ASP A 253 2.51 8.32 6.63
C ASP A 253 3.38 8.59 7.87
N ASP A 254 4.67 8.38 7.75
CA ASP A 254 5.63 8.52 8.84
C ASP A 254 5.86 9.98 9.28
N ALA A 255 5.51 10.96 8.44
CA ALA A 255 5.59 12.38 8.79
C ALA A 255 4.39 12.84 9.62
N THR A 256 3.18 12.37 9.28
CA THR A 256 1.94 12.76 9.98
C THR A 256 1.50 11.74 11.03
N LYS A 257 2.14 10.57 11.07
CA LYS A 257 1.77 9.44 11.93
C LYS A 257 0.35 8.92 11.69
N ASN A 258 -0.15 9.10 10.48
CA ASN A 258 -1.46 8.60 10.10
C ASN A 258 -1.34 7.28 9.33
N ILE A 259 -2.24 6.38 9.66
CA ILE A 259 -2.48 5.14 8.95
C ILE A 259 -3.78 5.33 8.16
N TYR A 260 -3.77 4.94 6.92
CA TYR A 260 -4.92 5.02 6.02
C TYR A 260 -5.30 3.61 5.56
N THR A 261 -6.60 3.29 5.63
CA THR A 261 -7.13 2.06 5.04
C THR A 261 -8.20 2.39 4.03
N SER A 262 -8.05 1.87 2.80
CA SER A 262 -9.05 2.03 1.75
C SER A 262 -10.02 0.86 1.79
N ASN A 263 -11.31 1.16 1.98
CA ASN A 263 -12.36 0.18 2.21
C ASN A 263 -13.32 0.17 1.01
N GLY A 264 -13.48 -0.99 0.39
CA GLY A 264 -14.28 -1.17 -0.84
C GLY A 264 -15.74 -0.77 -0.71
N GLU A 265 -16.28 -0.69 0.50
CA GLU A 265 -17.60 -0.14 0.77
C GLU A 265 -17.78 1.34 0.39
N GLY A 266 -16.65 2.08 0.26
CA GLY A 266 -16.63 3.50 -0.11
C GLY A 266 -16.20 4.43 1.00
N THR A 267 -15.26 3.99 1.84
CA THR A 267 -14.65 4.84 2.89
C THR A 267 -13.12 4.73 2.89
N LEU A 268 -12.45 5.79 3.34
CA LEU A 268 -11.05 5.80 3.75
C LEU A 268 -11.02 6.02 5.26
N SER A 269 -10.64 5.01 6.03
CA SER A 269 -10.45 5.19 7.48
C SER A 269 -9.11 5.84 7.75
N VAL A 270 -9.09 6.81 8.65
CA VAL A 270 -7.90 7.52 9.12
C VAL A 270 -7.68 7.19 10.58
N ILE A 271 -6.52 6.63 10.88
CA ILE A 271 -6.10 6.27 12.24
C ILE A 271 -4.80 7.01 12.55
N HIS A 272 -4.66 7.54 13.74
CA HIS A 272 -3.45 8.24 14.18
C HIS A 272 -2.65 7.40 15.18
N GLU A 273 -1.36 7.27 14.94
CA GLU A 273 -0.40 6.68 15.86
C GLU A 273 0.07 7.76 16.86
N GLU A 274 -0.45 7.74 18.10
CA GLU A 274 0.05 8.61 19.17
C GLU A 274 1.44 8.16 19.65
N ASN A 275 1.63 6.86 19.74
CA ASN A 275 2.90 6.20 20.02
C ASN A 275 2.83 4.72 19.61
N ALA A 276 3.94 3.99 19.78
CA ALA A 276 4.05 2.59 19.37
C ALA A 276 3.00 1.62 19.97
N ASN A 277 2.26 2.03 20.99
CA ASN A 277 1.30 1.18 21.70
C ASN A 277 -0.08 1.83 21.84
N LYS A 278 -0.32 2.98 21.19
CA LYS A 278 -1.59 3.71 21.29
C LYS A 278 -1.98 4.30 19.94
N TYR A 279 -3.15 3.91 19.47
CA TYR A 279 -3.71 4.28 18.18
C TYR A 279 -5.12 4.82 18.37
N VAL A 280 -5.46 5.87 17.64
CA VAL A 280 -6.77 6.53 17.76
C VAL A 280 -7.42 6.59 16.40
N PHE A 281 -8.64 6.05 16.32
CA PHE A 281 -9.48 6.25 15.14
C PHE A 281 -9.87 7.73 15.06
N VAL A 282 -9.56 8.35 13.91
CA VAL A 282 -9.82 9.78 13.70
C VAL A 282 -11.15 10.00 12.99
N THR A 283 -11.34 9.35 11.83
CA THR A 283 -12.55 9.53 11.00
C THR A 283 -12.61 8.52 9.86
N ASN A 284 -13.80 8.39 9.28
CA ASN A 284 -13.99 7.85 7.95
C ASN A 284 -14.25 9.00 6.95
N VAL A 285 -13.43 9.07 5.92
CA VAL A 285 -13.66 9.97 4.78
C VAL A 285 -14.47 9.21 3.73
N VAL A 286 -15.59 9.79 3.29
CA VAL A 286 -16.41 9.18 2.24
C VAL A 286 -15.63 9.18 0.93
N THR A 287 -15.57 8.02 0.28
CA THR A 287 -14.97 7.81 -1.04
C THR A 287 -16.00 7.22 -2.00
N LYS A 288 -15.60 6.41 -2.96
CA LYS A 288 -16.54 5.67 -3.83
C LYS A 288 -16.51 4.17 -3.49
N LYS A 289 -17.65 3.51 -3.61
CA LYS A 289 -17.68 2.05 -3.63
C LYS A 289 -16.66 1.54 -4.62
N SER A 290 -15.98 0.46 -4.29
CA SER A 290 -14.88 -0.11 -5.07
C SER A 290 -13.50 0.57 -4.92
N ALA A 291 -13.38 1.71 -4.25
CA ALA A 291 -12.08 2.32 -3.93
C ALA A 291 -11.40 1.53 -2.80
N ARG A 292 -10.88 0.35 -3.13
CA ARG A 292 -10.35 -0.63 -2.16
C ARG A 292 -8.83 -0.60 -2.01
N THR A 293 -8.09 -0.27 -3.07
CA THR A 293 -6.63 -0.10 -3.04
C THR A 293 -6.25 1.38 -2.96
N LEU A 294 -5.05 1.67 -2.51
CA LEU A 294 -4.54 3.04 -2.41
C LEU A 294 -3.02 3.08 -2.58
N ILE A 295 -2.52 4.27 -2.93
CA ILE A 295 -1.11 4.63 -2.75
C ILE A 295 -1.01 6.00 -2.07
N LEU A 296 -0.08 6.14 -1.14
CA LEU A 296 0.29 7.39 -0.48
C LEU A 296 1.55 7.96 -1.13
N ASP A 297 1.46 9.17 -1.67
CA ASP A 297 2.65 9.95 -2.02
C ASP A 297 3.23 10.57 -0.74
N LYS A 298 4.28 9.99 -0.19
CA LYS A 298 4.93 10.45 1.04
C LYS A 298 5.53 11.87 0.94
N LYS A 299 5.74 12.37 -0.27
CA LYS A 299 6.28 13.72 -0.49
C LYS A 299 5.21 14.80 -0.40
N SER A 300 4.06 14.56 -1.00
CA SER A 300 2.93 15.51 -1.01
C SER A 300 1.87 15.21 0.05
N HIS A 301 1.92 14.06 0.70
CA HIS A 301 0.90 13.50 1.60
C HIS A 301 -0.47 13.32 0.93
N LEU A 302 -0.51 13.23 -0.40
CA LEU A 302 -1.71 12.92 -1.16
C LEU A 302 -1.91 11.41 -1.25
N ILE A 303 -3.18 11.00 -1.23
CA ILE A 303 -3.61 9.61 -1.31
C ILE A 303 -4.40 9.44 -2.60
N TYR A 304 -4.04 8.44 -3.39
CA TYR A 304 -4.69 8.14 -4.67
C TYR A 304 -5.43 6.81 -4.55
N LEU A 305 -6.72 6.80 -4.90
CA LEU A 305 -7.56 5.61 -4.86
C LEU A 305 -8.24 5.40 -6.21
N PRO A 306 -8.06 4.23 -6.85
CA PRO A 306 -8.77 3.88 -8.08
C PRO A 306 -10.19 3.42 -7.73
N ALA A 307 -11.15 3.82 -8.53
CA ALA A 307 -12.55 3.41 -8.38
C ALA A 307 -13.28 3.43 -9.72
N ALA A 308 -14.32 2.63 -9.84
CA ALA A 308 -15.26 2.69 -10.95
C ALA A 308 -16.71 2.43 -10.48
N GLU A 309 -17.67 2.73 -11.35
CA GLU A 309 -19.06 2.35 -11.15
C GLU A 309 -19.32 1.02 -11.85
N PHE A 310 -20.22 0.23 -11.27
CA PHE A 310 -20.62 -1.06 -11.82
C PHE A 310 -22.07 -1.02 -12.32
N ASP A 311 -22.31 -1.70 -13.42
CA ASP A 311 -23.65 -1.98 -13.92
C ASP A 311 -24.08 -3.37 -13.43
N ALA A 312 -24.97 -3.40 -12.45
CA ALA A 312 -25.45 -4.64 -11.87
C ALA A 312 -26.32 -5.46 -12.83
N SER A 313 -26.87 -4.83 -13.88
CA SER A 313 -27.67 -5.50 -14.91
C SER A 313 -26.82 -6.30 -15.90
N LEU A 314 -25.55 -5.93 -16.06
CA LEU A 314 -24.59 -6.60 -16.94
C LEU A 314 -23.61 -7.44 -16.13
N LYS A 315 -23.37 -8.67 -16.57
CA LYS A 315 -22.44 -9.60 -15.91
C LYS A 315 -21.34 -10.04 -16.86
N ASP A 316 -20.11 -10.17 -16.34
CA ASP A 316 -19.01 -10.81 -17.06
C ASP A 316 -19.18 -12.35 -17.06
N SER A 317 -18.29 -13.07 -17.77
CA SER A 317 -18.30 -14.53 -17.85
C SER A 317 -18.14 -15.25 -16.51
N ARG A 318 -17.76 -14.54 -15.45
CA ARG A 318 -17.64 -15.03 -14.05
C ARG A 318 -18.84 -14.61 -13.19
N GLY A 319 -19.87 -13.99 -13.77
CA GLY A 319 -21.06 -13.52 -13.06
C GLY A 319 -20.85 -12.23 -12.25
N ARG A 320 -19.75 -11.52 -12.40
CA ARG A 320 -19.48 -10.27 -11.70
C ARG A 320 -20.09 -9.11 -12.48
N ALA A 321 -20.58 -8.09 -11.76
CA ALA A 321 -21.10 -6.87 -12.36
C ALA A 321 -20.01 -6.22 -13.27
N MET A 322 -20.42 -5.76 -14.46
CA MET A 322 -19.50 -5.11 -15.38
C MET A 322 -19.23 -3.66 -14.97
N ILE A 323 -18.04 -3.18 -15.27
CA ILE A 323 -17.66 -1.78 -15.07
C ILE A 323 -18.38 -0.94 -16.12
N LYS A 324 -19.02 0.15 -15.69
CA LYS A 324 -19.62 1.13 -16.62
C LYS A 324 -18.52 1.81 -17.43
N PRO A 325 -18.63 1.82 -18.76
CA PRO A 325 -17.66 2.51 -19.60
C PRO A 325 -17.48 3.99 -19.19
N GLY A 326 -16.25 4.47 -19.14
CA GLY A 326 -15.91 5.85 -18.79
C GLY A 326 -16.04 6.20 -17.30
N SER A 327 -16.39 5.25 -16.42
CA SER A 327 -16.53 5.50 -14.99
C SER A 327 -15.24 5.31 -14.18
N PHE A 328 -14.20 4.73 -14.78
CA PHE A 328 -12.94 4.50 -14.08
C PHE A 328 -12.22 5.81 -13.80
N GLN A 329 -11.82 6.00 -12.56
CA GLN A 329 -11.28 7.26 -12.06
C GLN A 329 -10.30 7.02 -10.90
N ILE A 330 -9.44 8.01 -10.66
CA ILE A 330 -8.59 8.08 -9.49
C ILE A 330 -9.08 9.22 -8.61
N LEU A 331 -9.47 8.90 -7.38
CA LEU A 331 -9.78 9.88 -6.35
C LEU A 331 -8.46 10.34 -5.73
N VAL A 332 -8.26 11.65 -5.59
CA VAL A 332 -7.10 12.24 -4.94
C VAL A 332 -7.56 12.89 -3.65
N LEU A 333 -7.08 12.38 -2.51
CA LEU A 333 -7.43 12.87 -1.19
C LEU A 333 -6.20 13.49 -0.50
N GLY A 334 -6.43 14.43 0.40
CA GLY A 334 -5.38 15.07 1.19
C GLY A 334 -5.94 16.09 2.17
N LYS A 335 -5.08 16.72 2.98
CA LYS A 335 -5.43 17.77 3.95
C LYS A 335 -5.65 19.12 3.29
#